data_4b24b0cb0d29e215886a8c93643d8265
#
_entry.id   4b24b0cb0d29e215886a8c93643d8265
#
_cell.length_a   1.000
_cell.length_b   1.000
_cell.length_c   1.000
_cell.angle_alpha   90.00
_cell.angle_beta   90.00
_cell.angle_gamma   90.00
#
_symmetry.space_group_name_H-M   'P 1'
#
loop_
_entity.id
_entity.type
_entity.pdbx_description
1 polymer ?
#
loop_
_entity_poly.entity_id
_entity_poly.type
_entity_poly.pdbx_seq_one_letter_code
_entity_poly.pdbx_strand_id
1 'polypeptide(L)'
;CAHAIARKLDLSESAISSIRELTASMQADAGMDAEAALANVAIVGASAGEGLGVSYLHWIIGDATRSIVVESRADGMHVMDDPVDVLTNQPSLEWHLENLRSYVTATSDFPANAQWGRAELAPYGAGAGMRGIPGDCYSPSRFVKAAYLNANYPAKSGEKDNVIRMFRTLEGVAMVEGAARMGNGDFERTLYTSCFSGQTGRYYWSTYDDPAIRYVSLADAAGAPADLLVTPEPRLR
;
A
#
# COMPACT_ATOMS: atom_id res chain seq x y z
N CYS A 1 6.49 9.62 15.66
CA CYS A 1 5.83 9.49 14.35
C CYS A 1 4.41 8.93 14.46
N ALA A 2 4.22 7.74 15.01
CA ALA A 2 2.90 7.13 15.16
C ALA A 2 1.89 8.04 15.89
N HIS A 3 2.31 8.77 16.93
CA HIS A 3 1.45 9.64 17.71
C HIS A 3 0.96 10.88 16.92
N ALA A 4 1.80 11.48 16.10
CA ALA A 4 1.44 12.64 15.29
C ALA A 4 0.48 12.24 14.15
N ILE A 5 0.71 11.10 13.52
CA ILE A 5 -0.18 10.53 12.51
C ILE A 5 -1.53 10.17 13.14
N ALA A 6 -1.52 9.55 14.31
CA ALA A 6 -2.71 9.12 15.01
C ALA A 6 -3.60 10.29 15.46
N ARG A 7 -3.03 11.38 16.00
CA ARG A 7 -3.80 12.61 16.33
C ARG A 7 -4.45 13.25 15.11
N LYS A 8 -3.76 13.24 13.97
CA LYS A 8 -4.30 13.80 12.73
C LYS A 8 -5.41 12.95 12.12
N LEU A 9 -5.44 11.65 12.45
CA LEU A 9 -6.48 10.70 12.05
C LEU A 9 -7.55 10.49 13.12
N ASP A 10 -7.52 11.27 14.21
CA ASP A 10 -8.48 11.20 15.33
C ASP A 10 -8.57 9.81 16.00
N LEU A 11 -7.41 9.10 16.06
CA LEU A 11 -7.31 7.78 16.66
C LEU A 11 -7.23 7.87 18.18
N SER A 12 -7.78 6.85 18.87
CA SER A 12 -7.72 6.77 20.33
C SER A 12 -6.29 6.56 20.86
N GLU A 13 -6.04 6.93 22.13
CA GLU A 13 -4.75 6.72 22.78
C GLU A 13 -4.37 5.22 22.88
N SER A 14 -5.34 4.32 22.95
CA SER A 14 -5.08 2.86 22.95
C SER A 14 -4.63 2.37 21.57
N ALA A 15 -5.24 2.85 20.49
CA ALA A 15 -4.81 2.55 19.11
C ALA A 15 -3.40 3.10 18.84
N ILE A 16 -3.09 4.29 19.38
CA ILE A 16 -1.76 4.90 19.32
C ILE A 16 -0.72 4.04 20.05
N SER A 17 -1.07 3.53 21.25
CA SER A 17 -0.19 2.65 22.01
C SER A 17 0.12 1.37 21.26
N SER A 18 -0.90 0.70 20.73
CA SER A 18 -0.75 -0.52 19.93
C SER A 18 0.11 -0.34 18.69
N ILE A 19 -0.08 0.77 17.97
CA ILE A 19 0.78 1.13 16.82
C ILE A 19 2.21 1.40 17.26
N ARG A 20 2.41 2.05 18.41
CA ARG A 20 3.76 2.30 18.98
C ARG A 20 4.48 1.03 19.37
N GLU A 21 3.78 0.11 20.03
CA GLU A 21 4.35 -1.17 20.46
C GLU A 21 4.74 -2.02 19.25
N LEU A 22 3.89 -2.09 18.25
CA LEU A 22 4.19 -2.75 16.97
C LEU A 22 5.40 -2.10 16.28
N THR A 23 5.41 -0.78 16.16
CA THR A 23 6.51 -0.03 15.52
C THR A 23 7.81 -0.16 16.31
N ALA A 24 7.77 -0.13 17.64
CA ALA A 24 8.95 -0.30 18.50
C ALA A 24 9.51 -1.72 18.43
N SER A 25 8.65 -2.73 18.36
CA SER A 25 9.06 -4.13 18.17
C SER A 25 9.76 -4.30 16.81
N MET A 26 9.17 -3.78 15.73
CA MET A 26 9.77 -3.85 14.40
C MET A 26 11.08 -3.05 14.28
N GLN A 27 11.28 -1.98 15.07
CA GLN A 27 12.51 -1.18 15.07
C GLN A 27 13.63 -1.81 15.91
N ALA A 28 13.28 -2.51 16.99
CA ALA A 28 14.27 -3.17 17.85
C ALA A 28 14.98 -4.33 17.12
N ASP A 29 14.33 -4.90 16.12
CA ASP A 29 14.77 -6.09 15.39
C ASP A 29 15.19 -5.78 13.95
N ALA A 30 15.78 -4.61 13.71
CA ALA A 30 16.31 -4.24 12.39
C ALA A 30 17.34 -5.27 11.91
N GLY A 31 16.88 -6.23 11.10
CA GLY A 31 17.67 -7.38 10.62
C GLY A 31 16.97 -8.72 10.78
N MET A 32 15.82 -8.79 11.46
CA MET A 32 14.97 -9.99 11.49
C MET A 32 14.12 -10.08 10.22
N ASP A 33 13.85 -11.31 9.81
CA ASP A 33 12.88 -11.53 8.75
C ASP A 33 11.45 -11.18 9.24
N ALA A 34 10.57 -10.82 8.32
CA ALA A 34 9.22 -10.32 8.61
C ALA A 34 8.39 -11.32 9.45
N GLU A 35 8.59 -12.62 9.28
CA GLU A 35 7.87 -13.66 10.01
C GLU A 35 8.38 -13.80 11.45
N ALA A 36 9.70 -13.70 11.67
CA ALA A 36 10.29 -13.73 12.99
C ALA A 36 9.88 -12.50 13.84
N ALA A 37 9.70 -11.34 13.21
CA ALA A 37 9.21 -10.13 13.86
C ALA A 37 7.78 -10.29 14.43
N LEU A 38 6.97 -11.17 13.84
CA LEU A 38 5.59 -11.45 14.28
C LEU A 38 5.50 -12.46 15.45
N ALA A 39 6.55 -13.20 15.74
CA ALA A 39 6.51 -14.29 16.74
C ALA A 39 6.05 -13.83 18.14
N ASN A 40 6.20 -12.54 18.46
CA ASN A 40 5.82 -11.94 19.74
C ASN A 40 4.70 -10.89 19.61
N VAL A 41 4.05 -10.80 18.44
CA VAL A 41 2.97 -9.83 18.19
C VAL A 41 1.61 -10.48 18.34
N ALA A 42 0.76 -9.93 19.20
CA ALA A 42 -0.64 -10.30 19.31
C ALA A 42 -1.50 -9.23 18.64
N ILE A 43 -2.36 -9.63 17.71
CA ILE A 43 -3.37 -8.73 17.14
C ILE A 43 -4.52 -8.65 18.15
N VAL A 44 -4.70 -7.48 18.74
CA VAL A 44 -5.77 -7.20 19.70
C VAL A 44 -6.85 -6.40 18.97
N GLY A 45 -8.06 -6.94 18.88
CA GLY A 45 -9.23 -6.21 18.41
C GLY A 45 -9.67 -5.15 19.41
N ALA A 46 -10.22 -4.02 18.92
CA ALA A 46 -10.86 -3.05 19.79
C ALA A 46 -12.05 -3.72 20.52
N SER A 47 -12.12 -3.56 21.83
CA SER A 47 -13.26 -4.06 22.62
C SER A 47 -14.50 -3.20 22.34
N ALA A 48 -15.68 -3.81 22.36
CA ALA A 48 -16.97 -3.16 22.01
C ALA A 48 -17.37 -1.98 22.96
N GLY A 49 -16.50 -1.56 23.88
CA GLY A 49 -16.70 -0.43 24.81
C GLY A 49 -15.91 0.81 24.51
N GLU A 50 -15.00 0.79 23.54
CA GLU A 50 -14.05 1.90 23.30
C GLU A 50 -14.49 2.89 22.22
N GLY A 51 -15.70 2.76 21.68
CA GLY A 51 -16.22 3.69 20.66
C GLY A 51 -15.56 3.58 19.29
N LEU A 52 -14.59 2.66 19.13
CA LEU A 52 -13.97 2.34 17.85
C LEU A 52 -14.81 1.29 17.14
N GLY A 53 -15.24 1.56 15.93
CA GLY A 53 -15.89 0.56 15.07
C GLY A 53 -14.95 -0.63 14.88
N VAL A 54 -15.50 -1.85 14.89
CA VAL A 54 -14.74 -3.06 14.52
C VAL A 54 -14.29 -2.88 13.07
N SER A 55 -12.98 -2.72 12.88
CA SER A 55 -12.39 -2.64 11.55
C SER A 55 -11.74 -3.98 11.22
N TYR A 56 -12.15 -4.59 10.12
CA TYR A 56 -11.53 -5.81 9.59
C TYR A 56 -10.21 -5.41 8.92
N LEU A 57 -9.14 -5.29 9.72
CA LEU A 57 -7.83 -4.92 9.24
C LEU A 57 -7.01 -6.15 8.87
N HIS A 58 -6.18 -6.01 7.87
CA HIS A 58 -5.10 -6.88 7.51
C HIS A 58 -3.83 -6.06 7.30
N TRP A 59 -2.68 -6.70 7.36
CA TRP A 59 -1.39 -6.02 7.34
C TRP A 59 -0.51 -6.63 6.26
N ILE A 60 0.24 -5.79 5.56
CA ILE A 60 1.38 -6.19 4.76
C ILE A 60 2.65 -5.77 5.51
N ILE A 61 3.58 -6.69 5.65
CA ILE A 61 4.86 -6.49 6.33
C ILE A 61 5.95 -6.93 5.37
N GLY A 62 6.84 -6.02 5.03
CA GLY A 62 7.93 -6.28 4.10
C GLY A 62 9.30 -6.14 4.75
N ASP A 63 10.22 -6.99 4.35
CA ASP A 63 11.65 -6.86 4.59
C ASP A 63 12.43 -6.60 3.27
N ALA A 64 13.74 -6.81 3.26
CA ALA A 64 14.57 -6.59 2.07
C ALA A 64 14.40 -7.68 0.98
N THR A 65 13.71 -8.78 1.28
CA THR A 65 13.66 -9.99 0.44
C THR A 65 12.25 -10.38 0.01
N ARG A 66 11.25 -10.12 0.85
CA ARG A 66 9.85 -10.51 0.61
C ARG A 66 8.88 -9.65 1.40
N SER A 67 7.61 -9.77 1.08
CA SER A 67 6.52 -9.34 1.95
C SER A 67 5.62 -10.51 2.37
N ILE A 68 5.00 -10.35 3.53
CA ILE A 68 3.98 -11.25 4.06
C ILE A 68 2.71 -10.47 4.36
N VAL A 69 1.59 -11.15 4.27
CA VAL A 69 0.28 -10.61 4.66
C VAL A 69 -0.22 -11.34 5.90
N VAL A 70 -0.73 -10.56 6.84
CA VAL A 70 -1.35 -11.06 8.06
C VAL A 70 -2.83 -10.72 8.05
N GLU A 71 -3.67 -11.75 8.12
CA GLU A 71 -5.13 -11.63 8.20
C GLU A 71 -5.64 -12.27 9.48
N SER A 72 -6.50 -11.54 10.21
CA SER A 72 -7.26 -12.11 11.32
C SER A 72 -8.58 -12.63 10.79
N ARG A 73 -8.78 -13.94 10.87
CA ARG A 73 -9.97 -14.65 10.38
C ARG A 73 -10.72 -15.31 11.54
N ALA A 74 -11.89 -15.86 11.26
CA ALA A 74 -12.71 -16.51 12.28
C ALA A 74 -12.05 -17.74 12.94
N ASP A 75 -11.14 -18.39 12.23
CA ASP A 75 -10.37 -19.56 12.65
C ASP A 75 -8.98 -19.22 13.21
N GLY A 76 -8.62 -17.94 13.25
CA GLY A 76 -7.35 -17.47 13.81
C GLY A 76 -6.59 -16.50 12.93
N MET A 77 -5.32 -16.31 13.28
CA MET A 77 -4.39 -15.47 12.52
C MET A 77 -3.73 -16.28 11.41
N HIS A 78 -3.82 -15.77 10.20
CA HIS A 78 -3.19 -16.33 9.01
C HIS A 78 -2.02 -15.45 8.57
N VAL A 79 -0.84 -16.06 8.43
CA VAL A 79 0.38 -15.41 7.91
C VAL A 79 0.69 -16.06 6.57
N MET A 80 0.75 -15.25 5.52
CA MET A 80 0.86 -15.75 4.15
C MET A 80 1.97 -15.00 3.42
N ASP A 81 2.73 -15.70 2.59
CA ASP A 81 3.66 -15.06 1.65
C ASP A 81 2.90 -14.26 0.60
N ASP A 82 3.37 -13.07 0.30
CA ASP A 82 2.79 -12.22 -0.74
C ASP A 82 3.74 -12.10 -1.93
N PRO A 83 3.56 -12.93 -2.95
CA PRO A 83 4.49 -13.00 -4.08
C PRO A 83 4.41 -11.81 -5.04
N VAL A 84 3.52 -10.86 -4.81
CA VAL A 84 3.32 -9.68 -5.67
C VAL A 84 3.52 -8.34 -4.96
N ASP A 85 3.80 -8.38 -3.65
CA ASP A 85 4.04 -7.21 -2.78
C ASP A 85 2.89 -6.20 -2.84
N VAL A 86 1.65 -6.67 -2.82
CA VAL A 86 0.44 -5.84 -2.92
C VAL A 86 -0.64 -6.33 -1.99
N LEU A 87 -1.17 -5.43 -1.18
CA LEU A 87 -2.36 -5.67 -0.37
C LEU A 87 -3.39 -4.57 -0.62
N THR A 88 -4.64 -4.96 -0.78
CA THR A 88 -5.80 -4.08 -0.82
C THR A 88 -6.84 -4.54 0.20
N ASN A 89 -8.02 -3.95 0.21
CA ASN A 89 -9.09 -4.39 1.09
C ASN A 89 -9.56 -5.81 0.71
N GLN A 90 -10.66 -6.29 1.33
CA GLN A 90 -11.27 -7.57 0.97
C GLN A 90 -11.48 -7.75 -0.54
N PRO A 91 -11.48 -9.00 -1.05
CA PRO A 91 -11.38 -10.29 -0.35
C PRO A 91 -9.99 -10.63 0.22
N SER A 92 -9.80 -11.90 0.65
CA SER A 92 -8.52 -12.37 1.18
C SER A 92 -7.40 -12.35 0.14
N LEU A 93 -6.14 -12.40 0.60
CA LEU A 93 -4.97 -12.47 -0.30
C LEU A 93 -5.06 -13.64 -1.27
N GLU A 94 -5.42 -14.84 -0.80
CA GLU A 94 -5.51 -16.02 -1.67
C GLU A 94 -6.53 -15.83 -2.79
N TRP A 95 -7.66 -15.17 -2.49
CA TRP A 95 -8.65 -14.86 -3.52
C TRP A 95 -8.07 -13.87 -4.54
N HIS A 96 -7.36 -12.85 -4.08
CA HIS A 96 -6.71 -11.89 -4.97
C HIS A 96 -5.69 -12.55 -5.88
N LEU A 97 -4.84 -13.45 -5.34
CA LEU A 97 -3.85 -14.18 -6.11
C LEU A 97 -4.51 -15.12 -7.14
N GLU A 98 -5.60 -15.81 -6.77
CA GLU A 98 -6.35 -16.63 -7.71
C GLU A 98 -6.98 -15.78 -8.82
N ASN A 99 -7.51 -14.60 -8.49
CA ASN A 99 -8.08 -13.68 -9.48
C ASN A 99 -7.04 -13.18 -10.50
N LEU A 100 -5.76 -13.04 -10.12
CA LEU A 100 -4.69 -12.64 -11.06
C LEU A 100 -4.57 -13.60 -12.25
N ARG A 101 -4.95 -14.86 -12.11
CA ARG A 101 -4.92 -15.85 -13.19
C ARG A 101 -5.81 -15.47 -14.38
N SER A 102 -6.81 -14.64 -14.16
CA SER A 102 -7.65 -14.10 -15.23
C SER A 102 -6.90 -13.10 -16.12
N TYR A 103 -5.72 -12.61 -15.68
CA TYR A 103 -4.94 -11.57 -16.35
C TYR A 103 -3.60 -12.05 -16.88
N VAL A 104 -3.39 -13.37 -17.02
CA VAL A 104 -2.11 -14.00 -17.44
C VAL A 104 -1.63 -13.54 -18.82
N THR A 105 -2.51 -13.01 -19.64
CA THR A 105 -2.18 -12.49 -20.98
C THR A 105 -1.82 -11.01 -20.99
N ALA A 106 -1.96 -10.33 -19.88
CA ALA A 106 -1.58 -8.93 -19.79
C ALA A 106 -0.05 -8.78 -19.86
N THR A 107 0.42 -7.85 -20.67
CA THR A 107 1.85 -7.60 -20.88
C THR A 107 2.13 -6.11 -21.08
N SER A 108 3.32 -5.67 -20.69
CA SER A 108 3.84 -4.34 -21.02
C SER A 108 4.39 -4.25 -22.45
N ASP A 109 4.58 -5.39 -23.12
CA ASP A 109 5.10 -5.45 -24.47
C ASP A 109 4.10 -4.92 -25.49
N PHE A 110 4.62 -4.45 -26.62
CA PHE A 110 3.80 -4.08 -27.77
C PHE A 110 3.35 -5.38 -28.47
N PRO A 111 2.02 -5.67 -28.53
CA PRO A 111 1.55 -6.91 -29.13
C PRO A 111 1.83 -6.98 -30.61
N ALA A 112 2.10 -8.16 -31.13
CA ALA A 112 2.18 -8.40 -32.57
C ALA A 112 0.81 -8.22 -33.24
N ASN A 113 0.83 -7.99 -34.56
CA ASN A 113 -0.39 -8.02 -35.36
C ASN A 113 -1.03 -9.41 -35.31
N ALA A 114 -2.34 -9.43 -35.29
CA ALA A 114 -3.13 -10.67 -35.33
C ALA A 114 -3.90 -10.77 -36.66
N GLN A 115 -4.16 -12.01 -37.09
CA GLN A 115 -4.97 -12.29 -38.28
C GLN A 115 -6.29 -12.94 -37.87
N TRP A 116 -7.43 -12.30 -38.18
CA TRP A 116 -8.75 -12.87 -37.97
C TRP A 116 -9.48 -13.03 -39.32
N GLY A 117 -9.53 -14.24 -39.81
CA GLY A 117 -10.00 -14.49 -41.17
C GLY A 117 -9.14 -13.75 -42.20
N ARG A 118 -9.73 -12.77 -42.92
CA ARG A 118 -9.02 -11.91 -43.90
C ARG A 118 -8.62 -10.54 -43.34
N ALA A 119 -8.98 -10.25 -42.08
CA ALA A 119 -8.65 -8.97 -41.43
C ALA A 119 -7.30 -9.06 -40.70
N GLU A 120 -6.39 -8.19 -41.06
CA GLU A 120 -5.17 -7.94 -40.29
C GLU A 120 -5.49 -6.88 -39.22
N LEU A 121 -5.19 -7.22 -37.96
CA LEU A 121 -5.45 -6.40 -36.78
C LEU A 121 -4.12 -5.92 -36.19
N ALA A 122 -3.83 -4.63 -36.37
CA ALA A 122 -2.67 -4.00 -35.77
C ALA A 122 -3.07 -3.27 -34.46
N PRO A 123 -2.25 -3.29 -33.41
CA PRO A 123 -2.47 -2.49 -32.23
C PRO A 123 -2.50 -0.98 -32.56
N TYR A 124 -3.40 -0.21 -31.94
CA TYR A 124 -3.46 1.25 -32.15
C TYR A 124 -2.26 2.01 -31.55
N GLY A 125 -1.54 1.40 -30.58
CA GLY A 125 -0.41 2.04 -29.94
C GLY A 125 0.05 1.31 -28.68
N ALA A 126 0.97 1.93 -27.93
CA ALA A 126 1.46 1.42 -26.66
C ALA A 126 0.31 1.23 -25.66
N GLY A 127 0.46 0.21 -24.79
CA GLY A 127 -0.55 -0.14 -23.80
C GLY A 127 -1.61 -1.14 -24.30
N ALA A 128 -1.59 -1.54 -25.58
CA ALA A 128 -2.52 -2.55 -26.08
C ALA A 128 -2.45 -3.87 -25.32
N GLY A 129 -1.26 -4.27 -24.82
CA GLY A 129 -1.07 -5.44 -23.97
C GLY A 129 -1.67 -5.33 -22.56
N MET A 130 -1.97 -4.10 -22.10
CA MET A 130 -2.67 -3.86 -20.83
C MET A 130 -4.19 -4.02 -20.92
N ARG A 131 -4.74 -4.27 -22.09
CA ARG A 131 -6.19 -4.36 -22.27
C ARG A 131 -6.78 -5.44 -21.37
N GLY A 132 -7.77 -5.06 -20.55
CA GLY A 132 -8.40 -5.92 -19.57
C GLY A 132 -7.92 -5.65 -18.14
N ILE A 133 -6.79 -4.98 -17.94
CA ILE A 133 -6.40 -4.50 -16.61
C ILE A 133 -7.45 -3.49 -16.13
N PRO A 134 -8.06 -3.70 -14.95
CA PRO A 134 -9.15 -2.86 -14.47
C PRO A 134 -8.71 -1.42 -14.22
N GLY A 135 -9.60 -0.47 -14.45
CA GLY A 135 -9.37 0.96 -14.21
C GLY A 135 -10.18 1.56 -13.07
N ASP A 136 -11.13 0.82 -12.53
CA ASP A 136 -11.97 1.27 -11.43
C ASP A 136 -11.25 1.18 -10.06
N CYS A 137 -11.88 1.77 -9.04
CA CYS A 137 -11.32 1.87 -7.68
C CYS A 137 -11.75 0.73 -6.74
N TYR A 138 -12.44 -0.31 -7.23
CA TYR A 138 -12.84 -1.43 -6.40
C TYR A 138 -11.62 -2.24 -5.92
N SER A 139 -11.70 -2.83 -4.73
CA SER A 139 -10.53 -3.49 -4.11
C SER A 139 -9.87 -4.54 -5.01
N PRO A 140 -10.59 -5.50 -5.62
CA PRO A 140 -10.01 -6.45 -6.57
C PRO A 140 -9.34 -5.79 -7.77
N SER A 141 -9.94 -4.73 -8.29
CA SER A 141 -9.42 -3.98 -9.44
C SER A 141 -8.12 -3.25 -9.13
N ARG A 142 -8.05 -2.62 -7.95
CA ARG A 142 -6.82 -1.97 -7.46
C ARG A 142 -5.71 -2.98 -7.24
N PHE A 143 -6.02 -4.17 -6.70
CA PHE A 143 -5.04 -5.24 -6.51
C PHE A 143 -4.42 -5.66 -7.84
N VAL A 144 -5.24 -6.00 -8.83
CA VAL A 144 -4.77 -6.41 -10.17
C VAL A 144 -3.90 -5.34 -10.80
N LYS A 145 -4.35 -4.08 -10.75
CA LYS A 145 -3.61 -2.97 -11.36
C LYS A 145 -2.28 -2.71 -10.66
N ALA A 146 -2.25 -2.72 -9.33
CA ALA A 146 -1.03 -2.52 -8.56
C ALA A 146 -0.03 -3.67 -8.77
N ALA A 147 -0.49 -4.93 -8.74
CA ALA A 147 0.34 -6.10 -9.00
C ALA A 147 0.94 -6.07 -10.42
N TYR A 148 0.13 -5.73 -11.42
CA TYR A 148 0.60 -5.57 -12.80
C TYR A 148 1.68 -4.48 -12.91
N LEU A 149 1.46 -3.31 -12.32
CA LEU A 149 2.44 -2.21 -12.34
C LEU A 149 3.71 -2.58 -11.58
N ASN A 150 3.60 -3.28 -10.45
CA ASN A 150 4.74 -3.75 -9.67
C ASN A 150 5.61 -4.72 -10.48
N ALA A 151 4.98 -5.70 -11.13
CA ALA A 151 5.67 -6.72 -11.91
C ALA A 151 6.37 -6.17 -13.16
N ASN A 152 5.82 -5.11 -13.77
CA ASN A 152 6.31 -4.58 -15.06
C ASN A 152 7.14 -3.30 -14.92
N TYR A 153 7.34 -2.78 -13.72
CA TYR A 153 8.11 -1.55 -13.55
C TYR A 153 9.62 -1.83 -13.75
N PRO A 154 10.32 -1.02 -14.55
CA PRO A 154 11.75 -1.20 -14.74
C PRO A 154 12.53 -1.06 -13.43
N ALA A 155 13.47 -1.97 -13.16
CA ALA A 155 14.33 -1.91 -11.99
C ALA A 155 15.11 -0.59 -11.94
N LYS A 156 15.12 0.06 -10.78
CA LYS A 156 15.86 1.29 -10.50
C LYS A 156 16.77 1.09 -9.31
N SER A 157 17.95 1.69 -9.35
CA SER A 157 18.97 1.54 -8.29
C SER A 157 18.91 2.65 -7.23
N GLY A 158 18.35 3.81 -7.56
CA GLY A 158 18.32 4.97 -6.67
C GLY A 158 17.07 5.03 -5.79
N GLU A 159 17.24 5.46 -4.54
CA GLU A 159 16.12 5.66 -3.61
C GLU A 159 15.06 6.60 -4.19
N LYS A 160 15.49 7.75 -4.71
CA LYS A 160 14.57 8.72 -5.33
C LYS A 160 13.70 8.10 -6.42
N ASP A 161 14.31 7.33 -7.33
CA ASP A 161 13.58 6.70 -8.42
C ASP A 161 12.59 5.66 -7.92
N ASN A 162 12.96 4.88 -6.89
CA ASN A 162 12.09 3.89 -6.28
C ASN A 162 10.93 4.53 -5.50
N VAL A 163 11.18 5.63 -4.79
CA VAL A 163 10.12 6.41 -4.12
C VAL A 163 9.14 6.96 -5.15
N ILE A 164 9.63 7.60 -6.21
CA ILE A 164 8.77 8.12 -7.30
C ILE A 164 7.97 6.99 -7.93
N ARG A 165 8.59 5.83 -8.21
CA ARG A 165 7.91 4.63 -8.71
C ARG A 165 6.75 4.23 -7.81
N MET A 166 6.98 4.12 -6.49
CA MET A 166 5.96 3.75 -5.53
C MET A 166 4.77 4.72 -5.56
N PHE A 167 5.04 6.04 -5.53
CA PHE A 167 4.00 7.05 -5.61
C PHE A 167 3.21 6.95 -6.92
N ARG A 168 3.86 6.75 -8.07
CA ARG A 168 3.17 6.60 -9.37
C ARG A 168 2.32 5.33 -9.43
N THR A 169 2.77 4.23 -8.85
CA THR A 169 1.97 3.01 -8.73
C THR A 169 0.72 3.26 -7.90
N LEU A 170 0.87 3.89 -6.73
CA LEU A 170 -0.24 4.19 -5.82
C LEU A 170 -1.21 5.25 -6.39
N GLU A 171 -0.72 6.26 -7.11
CA GLU A 171 -1.58 7.18 -7.87
C GLU A 171 -2.46 6.46 -8.90
N GLY A 172 -1.94 5.40 -9.51
CA GLY A 172 -2.68 4.58 -10.47
C GLY A 172 -3.89 3.86 -9.88
N VAL A 173 -3.95 3.72 -8.54
CA VAL A 173 -5.04 3.08 -7.79
C VAL A 173 -5.68 4.03 -6.78
N ALA A 174 -5.32 5.31 -6.82
CA ALA A 174 -5.88 6.34 -5.94
C ALA A 174 -7.35 6.60 -6.27
N MET A 175 -8.10 6.93 -5.24
CA MET A 175 -9.51 7.28 -5.34
C MET A 175 -9.66 8.80 -5.38
N VAL A 176 -10.26 9.29 -6.47
CA VAL A 176 -10.54 10.71 -6.69
C VAL A 176 -11.92 11.01 -6.13
N GLU A 177 -12.08 12.14 -5.44
CA GLU A 177 -13.37 12.59 -4.94
C GLU A 177 -14.40 12.64 -6.07
N GLY A 178 -15.57 12.04 -5.87
CA GLY A 178 -16.60 11.88 -6.87
C GLY A 178 -16.62 10.51 -7.54
N ALA A 179 -15.54 9.71 -7.48
CA ALA A 179 -15.48 8.38 -8.09
C ALA A 179 -16.38 7.36 -7.38
N ALA A 180 -16.45 7.40 -6.05
CA ALA A 180 -17.26 6.48 -5.26
C ALA A 180 -17.89 7.16 -4.04
N ARG A 181 -19.06 6.67 -3.61
CA ARG A 181 -19.72 7.09 -2.37
C ARG A 181 -19.68 5.96 -1.34
N MET A 182 -19.42 6.34 -0.11
CA MET A 182 -19.55 5.47 1.05
C MET A 182 -21.03 5.27 1.42
N GLY A 183 -21.32 4.26 2.24
CA GLY A 183 -22.68 3.96 2.69
C GLY A 183 -23.37 5.09 3.48
N ASN A 184 -22.61 6.02 4.06
CA ASN A 184 -23.10 7.24 4.73
C ASN A 184 -23.40 8.40 3.75
N GLY A 185 -23.13 8.24 2.45
CA GLY A 185 -23.38 9.23 1.41
C GLY A 185 -22.20 10.15 1.07
N ASP A 186 -21.14 10.16 1.88
CA ASP A 186 -19.92 10.93 1.61
C ASP A 186 -19.12 10.34 0.45
N PHE A 187 -18.34 11.18 -0.22
CA PHE A 187 -17.40 10.68 -1.22
C PHE A 187 -16.15 10.08 -0.56
N GLU A 188 -15.75 8.91 -1.03
CA GLU A 188 -14.46 8.35 -0.69
C GLU A 188 -13.36 8.96 -1.54
N ARG A 189 -12.21 9.25 -0.92
CA ARG A 189 -11.02 9.75 -1.62
C ARG A 189 -9.76 9.30 -0.91
N THR A 190 -8.67 9.21 -1.65
CA THR A 190 -7.34 8.96 -1.08
C THR A 190 -6.88 10.21 -0.34
N LEU A 191 -6.77 10.15 0.98
CA LEU A 191 -6.40 11.31 1.81
C LEU A 191 -4.92 11.61 1.71
N TYR A 192 -4.08 10.58 1.68
CA TYR A 192 -2.63 10.69 1.55
C TYR A 192 -2.05 9.42 0.93
N THR A 193 -0.86 9.56 0.37
CA THR A 193 0.00 8.46 -0.07
C THR A 193 1.30 8.52 0.69
N SER A 194 1.82 7.38 1.15
CA SER A 194 3.08 7.32 1.87
C SER A 194 3.95 6.15 1.44
N CYS A 195 5.26 6.29 1.67
CA CYS A 195 6.26 5.28 1.40
C CYS A 195 7.35 5.35 2.46
N PHE A 196 7.84 4.22 2.92
CA PHE A 196 8.96 4.13 3.83
C PHE A 196 10.16 3.49 3.14
N SER A 197 11.34 4.13 3.26
CA SER A 197 12.61 3.57 2.81
C SER A 197 13.34 2.92 3.97
N GLY A 198 13.41 1.60 4.00
CA GLY A 198 14.20 0.86 4.99
C GLY A 198 15.70 1.11 4.88
N GLN A 199 16.19 1.49 3.68
CA GLN A 199 17.61 1.77 3.45
C GLN A 199 18.08 3.03 4.17
N THR A 200 17.27 4.10 4.20
CA THR A 200 17.65 5.39 4.77
C THR A 200 16.87 5.77 6.01
N GLY A 201 15.88 4.97 6.40
CA GLY A 201 14.99 5.30 7.51
C GLY A 201 14.14 6.54 7.24
N ARG A 202 13.81 6.83 5.99
CA ARG A 202 12.98 7.98 5.61
C ARG A 202 11.55 7.57 5.35
N TYR A 203 10.64 8.35 5.88
CA TYR A 203 9.21 8.27 5.60
C TYR A 203 8.82 9.40 4.66
N TYR A 204 8.26 9.04 3.52
CA TYR A 204 7.82 9.96 2.46
C TYR A 204 6.30 10.00 2.42
N TRP A 205 5.72 11.17 2.10
CA TRP A 205 4.27 11.29 1.92
C TRP A 205 3.90 12.46 1.00
N SER A 206 2.69 12.38 0.47
CA SER A 206 1.94 13.47 -0.15
C SER A 206 0.50 13.41 0.34
N THR A 207 -0.24 14.50 0.25
CA THR A 207 -1.66 14.53 0.59
C THR A 207 -2.51 14.80 -0.64
N TYR A 208 -3.82 14.57 -0.54
CA TYR A 208 -4.75 14.86 -1.62
C TYR A 208 -4.66 16.31 -2.10
N ASP A 209 -4.54 17.25 -1.15
CA ASP A 209 -4.52 18.69 -1.42
C ASP A 209 -3.11 19.23 -1.76
N ASP A 210 -2.04 18.49 -1.42
CA ASP A 210 -0.66 18.83 -1.78
C ASP A 210 0.07 17.60 -2.32
N PRO A 211 0.19 17.47 -3.65
CA PRO A 211 0.82 16.32 -4.29
C PRO A 211 2.36 16.34 -4.21
N ALA A 212 2.98 17.37 -3.62
CA ALA A 212 4.43 17.40 -3.45
C ALA A 212 4.87 16.32 -2.47
N ILE A 213 5.79 15.45 -2.89
CA ILE A 213 6.35 14.42 -2.04
C ILE A 213 7.29 15.07 -1.02
N ARG A 214 6.98 14.89 0.25
CA ARG A 214 7.73 15.36 1.41
C ARG A 214 8.36 14.16 2.12
N TYR A 215 9.32 14.40 2.99
CA TYR A 215 9.90 13.34 3.80
C TYR A 215 10.36 13.82 5.17
N VAL A 216 10.47 12.87 6.09
CA VAL A 216 11.12 13.01 7.41
C VAL A 216 12.03 11.81 7.62
N SER A 217 13.19 12.03 8.23
CA SER A 217 14.07 10.95 8.70
C SER A 217 13.60 10.46 10.06
N LEU A 218 13.63 9.15 10.31
CA LEU A 218 13.40 8.59 11.64
C LEU A 218 14.40 9.12 12.67
N ALA A 219 15.64 9.35 12.26
CA ALA A 219 16.68 9.91 13.12
C ALA A 219 16.32 11.34 13.58
N ASP A 220 15.80 12.17 12.67
CA ASP A 220 15.37 13.54 12.98
C ASP A 220 14.09 13.54 13.85
N ALA A 221 13.24 12.53 13.69
CA ALA A 221 12.00 12.38 14.46
C ALA A 221 12.21 11.79 15.86
N ALA A 222 13.32 11.11 16.11
CA ALA A 222 13.58 10.33 17.35
C ALA A 222 13.76 11.19 18.62
N GLY A 223 13.72 12.46 18.57
CA GLY A 223 13.78 13.37 19.73
C GLY A 223 12.78 14.52 19.65
N ALA A 224 12.01 14.58 18.58
CA ALA A 224 11.09 15.69 18.36
C ALA A 224 9.78 15.49 19.13
N PRO A 225 9.22 16.54 19.77
CA PRO A 225 7.86 16.52 20.29
C PRO A 225 6.87 16.20 19.17
N ALA A 226 5.79 15.46 19.50
CA ALA A 226 4.81 14.96 18.53
C ALA A 226 4.15 16.05 17.66
N ASP A 227 4.12 17.28 18.15
CA ASP A 227 3.57 18.46 17.51
C ASP A 227 4.55 19.16 16.51
N LEU A 228 5.84 18.83 16.55
CA LEU A 228 6.86 19.40 15.66
C LEU A 228 6.90 18.74 14.26
N LEU A 229 6.22 17.62 14.07
CA LEU A 229 6.13 16.92 12.79
C LEU A 229 5.19 17.61 11.77
N VAL A 230 4.70 18.79 12.09
CA VAL A 230 3.79 19.59 11.23
C VAL A 230 4.51 20.75 10.52
N THR A 231 5.82 20.93 10.75
CA THR A 231 6.58 22.01 10.08
C THR A 231 6.80 21.71 8.59
N PRO A 232 6.97 22.76 7.77
CA PRO A 232 7.19 22.58 6.33
C PRO A 232 8.50 21.84 6.09
N GLU A 233 8.37 20.64 5.59
CA GLU A 233 9.45 19.70 5.45
C GLU A 233 10.07 19.74 4.07
N PRO A 234 11.33 19.25 3.94
CA PRO A 234 12.00 19.23 2.66
C PRO A 234 11.20 18.43 1.62
N ARG A 235 11.06 18.99 0.44
CA ARG A 235 10.45 18.33 -0.70
C ARG A 235 11.47 17.44 -1.41
N LEU A 236 11.05 16.29 -1.86
CA LEU A 236 11.84 15.44 -2.74
C LEU A 236 12.03 16.20 -4.08
N ARG A 237 13.29 16.48 -4.45
CA ARG A 237 13.68 17.17 -5.71
C ARG A 237 14.19 16.20 -6.74
#